data_2353cd929a8f549bbe8233f898014447
#
_entry.id   2353cd929a8f549bbe8233f898014447
#
_cell.length_a   1.000
_cell.length_b   1.000
_cell.length_c   1.000
_cell.angle_alpha   90.00
_cell.angle_beta   90.00
_cell.angle_gamma   90.00
#
_symmetry.space_group_name_H-M   'P 1'
#
loop_
_entity.id
_entity.type
_entity.pdbx_description
1 polymer ?
#
loop_
_entity_poly.entity_id
_entity_poly.type
_entity_poly.pdbx_seq_one_letter_code
_entity_poly.pdbx_strand_id
1 'polypeptide(L)'
;HFADPGNQYVVEGTWNRFLAFLISITGSALMGGLLISIFSNIIDRRVERAREGQIGYKFRNHYVIIGFDKMAIGLIKQLYQKSVAEQSDHTPYLFVIQTSGSVDSARHELLSKLDASVDRRTIILHGGRDSREDLEKLHLPDCKEIFLLGEENETDHDSINIECAALINR
;
A
#
# COMPACT_ATOMS: atom_id res chain seq x y z
N HIS A 1 34.66 -22.12 -10.86
CA HIS A 1 33.87 -23.15 -11.56
C HIS A 1 32.39 -23.19 -11.10
N PHE A 2 32.09 -22.86 -9.84
CA PHE A 2 30.74 -23.02 -9.31
C PHE A 2 29.76 -21.92 -9.76
N ALA A 3 30.26 -20.73 -10.07
CA ALA A 3 29.43 -19.56 -10.43
C ALA A 3 29.62 -19.07 -11.88
N ASP A 4 30.61 -19.59 -12.59
CA ASP A 4 30.92 -19.17 -13.96
C ASP A 4 31.21 -20.39 -14.86
N PRO A 5 30.17 -20.92 -15.54
CA PRO A 5 30.33 -22.05 -16.47
C PRO A 5 31.11 -21.70 -17.75
N GLY A 6 31.34 -20.39 -18.03
CA GLY A 6 32.08 -19.93 -19.21
C GLY A 6 33.59 -20.05 -19.08
N ASN A 7 34.13 -20.18 -17.88
CA ASN A 7 35.59 -20.29 -17.63
C ASN A 7 36.01 -21.74 -17.38
N GLN A 8 35.61 -22.62 -18.29
CA GLN A 8 36.00 -24.05 -18.25
C GLN A 8 37.42 -24.21 -18.72
N TYR A 9 38.34 -24.55 -17.81
CA TYR A 9 39.58 -25.24 -18.23
C TYR A 9 39.23 -26.51 -18.97
N VAL A 10 39.97 -26.79 -20.06
CA VAL A 10 39.77 -28.04 -20.83
C VAL A 10 40.09 -29.21 -19.90
N VAL A 11 39.07 -29.82 -19.36
CA VAL A 11 39.20 -31.00 -18.51
C VAL A 11 39.40 -32.19 -19.43
N GLU A 12 40.57 -32.80 -19.38
CA GLU A 12 40.86 -34.00 -20.15
C GLU A 12 40.20 -35.23 -19.50
N GLY A 13 39.56 -36.05 -20.34
CA GLY A 13 38.87 -37.26 -19.93
C GLY A 13 37.34 -37.12 -19.86
N THR A 14 36.64 -38.07 -20.48
CA THR A 14 35.17 -38.05 -20.64
C THR A 14 34.43 -38.03 -19.28
N TRP A 15 34.95 -38.75 -18.31
CA TRP A 15 34.39 -38.83 -16.97
C TRP A 15 34.52 -37.50 -16.19
N ASN A 16 35.68 -36.87 -16.30
CA ASN A 16 35.92 -35.57 -15.66
C ASN A 16 35.05 -34.47 -16.25
N ARG A 17 34.80 -34.52 -17.55
CA ARG A 17 33.87 -33.57 -18.25
C ARG A 17 32.42 -33.74 -17.74
N PHE A 18 31.97 -34.96 -17.56
CA PHE A 18 30.65 -35.27 -17.04
C PHE A 18 30.48 -34.77 -15.59
N LEU A 19 31.47 -34.98 -14.73
CA LEU A 19 31.48 -34.44 -13.37
C LEU A 19 31.49 -32.92 -13.35
N ALA A 20 32.33 -32.26 -14.17
CA ALA A 20 32.35 -30.80 -14.26
C ALA A 20 30.99 -30.21 -14.70
N PHE A 21 30.32 -30.87 -15.65
CA PHE A 21 29.01 -30.50 -16.14
C PHE A 21 27.94 -30.61 -15.02
N LEU A 22 27.93 -31.71 -14.25
CA LEU A 22 27.03 -31.89 -13.12
C LEU A 22 27.24 -30.83 -12.03
N ILE A 23 28.51 -30.55 -11.70
CA ILE A 23 28.86 -29.52 -10.70
C ILE A 23 28.39 -28.14 -11.16
N SER A 24 28.59 -27.81 -12.43
CA SER A 24 28.19 -26.51 -13.01
C SER A 24 26.66 -26.33 -13.00
N ILE A 25 25.90 -27.36 -13.40
CA ILE A 25 24.43 -27.31 -13.36
C ILE A 25 23.92 -27.19 -11.93
N THR A 26 24.43 -28.00 -11.01
CA THR A 26 24.02 -27.96 -9.60
C THR A 26 24.37 -26.62 -8.98
N GLY A 27 25.54 -26.07 -9.26
CA GLY A 27 25.96 -24.76 -8.79
C GLY A 27 25.07 -23.63 -9.30
N SER A 28 24.78 -23.63 -10.60
CA SER A 28 23.90 -22.64 -11.22
C SER A 28 22.46 -22.73 -10.68
N ALA A 29 21.94 -23.95 -10.49
CA ALA A 29 20.60 -24.16 -9.95
C ALA A 29 20.49 -23.69 -8.49
N LEU A 30 21.49 -23.98 -7.65
CA LEU A 30 21.53 -23.54 -6.26
C LEU A 30 21.63 -22.03 -6.15
N MET A 31 22.55 -21.40 -6.92
CA MET A 31 22.70 -19.94 -6.89
C MET A 31 21.46 -19.23 -7.43
N GLY A 32 20.91 -19.71 -8.56
CA GLY A 32 19.67 -19.18 -9.12
C GLY A 32 18.49 -19.32 -8.18
N GLY A 33 18.30 -20.48 -7.58
CA GLY A 33 17.24 -20.74 -6.62
C GLY A 33 17.34 -19.87 -5.35
N LEU A 34 18.57 -19.68 -4.85
CA LEU A 34 18.83 -18.83 -3.68
C LEU A 34 18.52 -17.36 -4.00
N LEU A 35 18.95 -16.84 -5.14
CA LEU A 35 18.65 -15.48 -5.56
C LEU A 35 17.14 -15.26 -5.73
N ILE A 36 16.45 -16.18 -6.43
CA ILE A 36 14.99 -16.08 -6.60
C ILE A 36 14.28 -16.09 -5.24
N SER A 37 14.69 -16.94 -4.32
CA SER A 37 14.10 -17.01 -2.97
C SER A 37 14.28 -15.70 -2.18
N ILE A 38 15.48 -15.08 -2.25
CA ILE A 38 15.74 -13.80 -1.59
C ILE A 38 14.90 -12.69 -2.20
N PHE A 39 14.85 -12.59 -3.53
CA PHE A 39 14.05 -11.58 -4.23
C PHE A 39 12.56 -11.75 -3.97
N SER A 40 12.05 -12.98 -4.01
CA SER A 40 10.65 -13.27 -3.69
C SER A 40 10.28 -12.78 -2.29
N ASN A 41 11.08 -13.12 -1.28
CA ASN A 41 10.85 -12.67 0.10
C ASN A 41 10.85 -11.13 0.25
N ILE A 42 11.72 -10.43 -0.48
CA ILE A 42 11.78 -8.96 -0.45
C ILE A 42 10.53 -8.36 -1.09
N ILE A 43 10.11 -8.92 -2.22
CA ILE A 43 8.92 -8.46 -2.95
C ILE A 43 7.66 -8.73 -2.13
N ASP A 44 7.52 -9.95 -1.59
CA ASP A 44 6.36 -10.35 -0.80
C ASP A 44 6.16 -9.43 0.41
N ARG A 45 7.25 -9.11 1.14
CA ARG A 45 7.21 -8.17 2.27
C ARG A 45 6.86 -6.73 1.86
N ARG A 46 7.22 -6.31 0.65
CA ARG A 46 6.84 -4.98 0.13
C ARG A 46 5.39 -4.94 -0.30
N VAL A 47 4.94 -6.00 -0.97
CA VAL A 47 3.54 -6.14 -1.40
C VAL A 47 2.62 -6.21 -0.18
N GLU A 48 2.99 -6.97 0.85
CA GLU A 48 2.21 -7.07 2.09
C GLU A 48 2.09 -5.71 2.79
N ARG A 49 3.21 -4.99 2.98
CA ARG A 49 3.17 -3.63 3.55
C ARG A 49 2.34 -2.65 2.71
N ALA A 50 2.35 -2.81 1.38
CA ALA A 50 1.50 -2.01 0.50
C ALA A 50 0.01 -2.35 0.66
N ARG A 51 -0.32 -3.65 0.80
CA ARG A 51 -1.69 -4.12 1.05
C ARG A 51 -2.21 -3.67 2.42
N GLU A 52 -1.35 -3.69 3.44
CA GLU A 52 -1.68 -3.21 4.78
C GLU A 52 -1.75 -1.68 4.87
N GLY A 53 -1.52 -0.95 3.78
CA GLY A 53 -1.61 0.51 3.76
C GLY A 53 -0.56 1.23 4.63
N GLN A 54 0.61 0.59 4.87
CA GLN A 54 1.67 1.13 5.74
C GLN A 54 2.71 1.98 4.98
N ILE A 55 2.48 2.27 3.69
CA ILE A 55 3.41 3.06 2.89
C ILE A 55 3.13 4.54 3.09
N GLY A 56 4.16 5.29 3.49
CA GLY A 56 4.09 6.76 3.53
C GLY A 56 4.12 7.36 2.12
N TYR A 57 3.07 8.04 1.75
CA TYR A 57 2.96 8.80 0.51
C TYR A 57 3.09 10.29 0.83
N LYS A 58 3.59 11.08 -0.13
CA LYS A 58 3.53 12.55 -0.05
C LYS A 58 2.33 13.05 -0.84
N PHE A 59 1.33 13.51 -0.13
CA PHE A 59 0.10 14.06 -0.72
C PHE A 59 0.09 15.57 -0.67
N ARG A 60 -0.56 16.19 -1.63
CA ARG A 60 -0.85 17.65 -1.63
C ARG A 60 -2.23 17.89 -2.22
N ASN A 61 -2.95 18.85 -1.64
CA ASN A 61 -4.27 19.26 -2.11
C ASN A 61 -5.25 18.09 -2.26
N HIS A 62 -5.34 17.27 -1.22
CA HIS A 62 -6.14 16.05 -1.18
C HIS A 62 -7.20 16.14 -0.09
N TYR A 63 -8.21 15.29 -0.18
CA TYR A 63 -9.21 15.10 0.87
C TYR A 63 -8.75 13.99 1.81
N VAL A 64 -8.89 14.21 3.12
CA VAL A 64 -8.57 13.21 4.15
C VAL A 64 -9.86 12.78 4.82
N ILE A 65 -10.04 11.45 4.92
CA ILE A 65 -11.16 10.82 5.63
C ILE A 65 -10.55 9.90 6.69
N ILE A 66 -10.78 10.22 7.95
CA ILE A 66 -10.27 9.46 9.09
C ILE A 66 -11.43 8.67 9.68
N GLY A 67 -11.31 7.34 9.66
CA GLY A 67 -12.38 6.40 9.95
C GLY A 67 -13.09 5.93 8.69
N PHE A 68 -13.52 4.66 8.69
CA PHE A 68 -14.22 4.04 7.57
C PHE A 68 -15.49 3.35 8.04
N ASP A 69 -16.61 3.88 7.60
CA ASP A 69 -17.95 3.32 7.79
C ASP A 69 -18.78 3.41 6.51
N LYS A 70 -20.04 3.00 6.57
CA LYS A 70 -20.96 3.06 5.41
C LYS A 70 -21.21 4.48 4.89
N MET A 71 -21.02 5.50 5.74
CA MET A 71 -21.19 6.91 5.35
C MET A 71 -20.01 7.40 4.50
N ALA A 72 -18.81 6.83 4.70
CA ALA A 72 -17.60 7.18 3.96
C ALA A 72 -17.80 7.07 2.45
N ILE A 73 -18.49 6.02 1.99
CA ILE A 73 -18.74 5.77 0.57
C ILE A 73 -19.62 6.86 -0.04
N GLY A 74 -20.68 7.24 0.66
CA GLY A 74 -21.57 8.33 0.23
C GLY A 74 -20.83 9.68 0.18
N LEU A 75 -20.02 9.96 1.18
CA LEU A 75 -19.18 11.15 1.26
C LEU A 75 -18.18 11.21 0.10
N ILE A 76 -17.44 10.14 -0.17
CA ILE A 76 -16.47 10.07 -1.26
C ILE A 76 -17.15 10.35 -2.61
N LYS A 77 -18.32 9.76 -2.84
CA LYS A 77 -19.08 9.97 -4.07
C LYS A 77 -19.48 11.45 -4.26
N GLN A 78 -19.95 12.10 -3.20
CA GLN A 78 -20.32 13.52 -3.23
C GLN A 78 -19.09 14.41 -3.44
N LEU A 79 -18.00 14.16 -2.71
CA LEU A 79 -16.74 14.89 -2.84
C LEU A 79 -16.12 14.72 -4.23
N TYR A 80 -16.20 13.51 -4.79
CA TYR A 80 -15.73 13.27 -6.16
C TYR A 80 -16.50 14.12 -7.17
N GLN A 81 -17.83 14.13 -7.10
CA GLN A 81 -18.67 14.95 -7.97
C GLN A 81 -18.35 16.45 -7.82
N LYS A 82 -18.21 16.92 -6.57
CA LYS A 82 -17.81 18.29 -6.26
C LYS A 82 -16.42 18.61 -6.85
N SER A 83 -15.46 17.71 -6.69
CA SER A 83 -14.09 17.91 -7.18
C SER A 83 -14.00 18.01 -8.69
N VAL A 84 -14.78 17.22 -9.42
CA VAL A 84 -14.86 17.27 -10.89
C VAL A 84 -15.46 18.60 -11.36
N ALA A 85 -16.44 19.15 -10.62
CA ALA A 85 -17.08 20.42 -10.95
C ALA A 85 -16.18 21.63 -10.66
N GLU A 86 -15.34 21.57 -9.63
CA GLU A 86 -14.49 22.69 -9.20
C GLU A 86 -13.20 22.84 -10.02
N GLN A 87 -12.67 21.77 -10.59
CA GLN A 87 -11.39 21.80 -11.30
C GLN A 87 -11.56 22.12 -12.79
N SER A 88 -10.82 23.11 -13.27
CA SER A 88 -10.80 23.51 -14.68
C SER A 88 -10.35 22.41 -15.63
N ASP A 89 -9.47 21.51 -15.17
CA ASP A 89 -8.93 20.39 -15.93
C ASP A 89 -9.78 19.12 -15.80
N HIS A 90 -10.94 19.20 -15.11
CA HIS A 90 -11.77 18.02 -14.77
C HIS A 90 -11.00 16.87 -14.12
N THR A 91 -9.87 17.16 -13.48
CA THR A 91 -9.08 16.16 -12.78
C THR A 91 -9.51 16.12 -11.30
N PRO A 92 -10.17 15.07 -10.83
CA PRO A 92 -10.65 15.01 -9.46
C PRO A 92 -9.49 14.94 -8.46
N TYR A 93 -9.73 15.47 -7.25
CA TYR A 93 -8.77 15.39 -6.15
C TYR A 93 -8.51 13.94 -5.73
N LEU A 94 -7.40 13.75 -5.03
CA LEU A 94 -7.06 12.48 -4.40
C LEU A 94 -7.82 12.37 -3.07
N PHE A 95 -8.28 11.18 -2.74
CA PHE A 95 -8.92 10.83 -1.48
C PHE A 95 -7.99 9.92 -0.69
N VAL A 96 -7.67 10.30 0.53
CA VAL A 96 -6.85 9.50 1.45
C VAL A 96 -7.75 9.09 2.60
N ILE A 97 -7.94 7.79 2.76
CA ILE A 97 -8.77 7.21 3.82
C ILE A 97 -7.83 6.55 4.82
N GLN A 98 -8.01 6.83 6.09
CA GLN A 98 -7.36 6.09 7.17
C GLN A 98 -8.38 5.23 7.88
N THR A 99 -8.07 3.97 8.12
CA THR A 99 -8.91 3.06 8.90
C THR A 99 -8.06 2.25 9.88
N SER A 100 -8.59 2.00 11.06
CA SER A 100 -8.03 1.07 12.04
C SER A 100 -8.38 -0.39 11.72
N GLY A 101 -9.35 -0.59 10.83
CA GLY A 101 -9.78 -1.90 10.35
C GLY A 101 -8.90 -2.46 9.22
N SER A 102 -9.42 -3.53 8.59
CA SER A 102 -8.74 -4.16 7.45
C SER A 102 -8.82 -3.29 6.19
N VAL A 103 -7.67 -2.90 5.65
CA VAL A 103 -7.55 -2.17 4.39
C VAL A 103 -8.14 -2.96 3.21
N ASP A 104 -7.97 -4.29 3.20
CA ASP A 104 -8.52 -5.15 2.15
C ASP A 104 -10.05 -5.18 2.19
N SER A 105 -10.65 -5.24 3.39
CA SER A 105 -12.09 -5.20 3.56
C SER A 105 -12.67 -3.84 3.10
N ALA A 106 -12.06 -2.75 3.52
CA ALA A 106 -12.45 -1.41 3.11
C ALA A 106 -12.30 -1.22 1.58
N ARG A 107 -11.22 -1.72 0.99
CA ARG A 107 -10.99 -1.71 -0.45
C ARG A 107 -12.06 -2.50 -1.19
N HIS A 108 -12.37 -3.70 -0.72
CA HIS A 108 -13.40 -4.54 -1.33
C HIS A 108 -14.78 -3.88 -1.29
N GLU A 109 -15.13 -3.24 -0.19
CA GLU A 109 -16.38 -2.51 -0.04
C GLU A 109 -16.45 -1.29 -0.97
N LEU A 110 -15.36 -0.52 -1.09
CA LEU A 110 -15.26 0.60 -2.03
C LEU A 110 -15.45 0.13 -3.48
N LEU A 111 -14.74 -0.91 -3.91
CA LEU A 111 -14.83 -1.47 -5.26
C LEU A 111 -16.22 -1.99 -5.60
N SER A 112 -16.98 -2.47 -4.60
CA SER A 112 -18.35 -2.97 -4.82
C SER A 112 -19.39 -1.86 -5.02
N LYS A 113 -19.10 -0.62 -4.57
CA LYS A 113 -20.08 0.48 -4.49
C LYS A 113 -19.68 1.73 -5.25
N LEU A 114 -18.41 1.87 -5.63
CA LEU A 114 -17.89 3.02 -6.35
C LEU A 114 -17.37 2.64 -7.74
N ASP A 115 -17.40 3.61 -8.64
CA ASP A 115 -16.85 3.45 -9.99
C ASP A 115 -15.32 3.32 -9.96
N ALA A 116 -14.76 2.60 -10.92
CA ALA A 116 -13.31 2.42 -11.05
C ALA A 116 -12.52 3.74 -11.19
N SER A 117 -13.17 4.82 -11.64
CA SER A 117 -12.58 6.16 -11.70
C SER A 117 -12.33 6.76 -10.33
N VAL A 118 -13.23 6.51 -9.38
CA VAL A 118 -13.12 6.96 -7.98
C VAL A 118 -12.10 6.12 -7.23
N ASP A 119 -12.13 4.80 -7.42
CA ASP A 119 -11.17 3.89 -6.78
C ASP A 119 -9.72 4.25 -7.12
N ARG A 120 -9.43 4.55 -8.39
CA ARG A 120 -8.07 4.96 -8.81
C ARG A 120 -7.57 6.25 -8.14
N ARG A 121 -8.46 7.05 -7.57
CA ARG A 121 -8.17 8.30 -6.85
C ARG A 121 -8.29 8.15 -5.34
N THR A 122 -8.47 6.92 -4.86
CA THR A 122 -8.65 6.62 -3.44
C THR A 122 -7.51 5.76 -2.93
N ILE A 123 -6.82 6.25 -1.91
CA ILE A 123 -5.76 5.54 -1.21
C ILE A 123 -6.27 5.23 0.18
N ILE A 124 -6.13 3.98 0.61
CA ILE A 124 -6.49 3.55 1.95
C ILE A 124 -5.20 3.25 2.71
N LEU A 125 -5.07 3.84 3.88
CA LEU A 125 -3.96 3.65 4.80
C LEU A 125 -4.47 2.98 6.07
N HIS A 126 -3.69 2.04 6.59
CA HIS A 126 -3.94 1.50 7.92
C HIS A 126 -3.33 2.42 8.98
N GLY A 127 -4.10 2.74 10.02
CA GLY A 127 -3.61 3.54 11.14
C GLY A 127 -4.68 3.88 12.16
N GLY A 128 -4.24 4.13 13.40
CA GLY A 128 -5.11 4.55 14.51
C GLY A 128 -5.37 6.05 14.49
N ARG A 129 -6.57 6.44 14.91
CA ARG A 129 -6.95 7.86 15.05
C ARG A 129 -6.31 8.54 16.26
N ASP A 130 -5.87 7.74 17.23
CA ASP A 130 -5.17 8.12 18.45
C ASP A 130 -3.64 8.16 18.30
N SER A 131 -3.13 7.68 17.15
CA SER A 131 -1.70 7.62 16.84
C SER A 131 -1.25 8.84 16.06
N ARG A 132 -0.41 9.68 16.68
CA ARG A 132 0.21 10.83 16.01
C ARG A 132 1.06 10.43 14.80
N GLU A 133 1.81 9.33 14.91
CA GLU A 133 2.62 8.80 13.80
C GLU A 133 1.76 8.43 12.58
N ASP A 134 0.57 7.88 12.80
CA ASP A 134 -0.33 7.49 11.74
C ASP A 134 -1.03 8.72 11.12
N LEU A 135 -1.36 9.72 11.93
CA LEU A 135 -1.90 10.99 11.45
C LEU A 135 -0.87 11.79 10.62
N GLU A 136 0.41 11.75 10.97
CA GLU A 136 1.47 12.39 10.19
C GLU A 136 1.62 11.82 8.77
N LYS A 137 1.31 10.52 8.57
CA LYS A 137 1.30 9.87 7.24
C LYS A 137 0.26 10.45 6.30
N LEU A 138 -0.78 11.09 6.83
CA LEU A 138 -1.87 11.70 6.06
C LEU A 138 -1.50 13.06 5.45
N HIS A 139 -0.36 13.64 5.81
CA HIS A 139 0.06 14.97 5.37
C HIS A 139 -1.04 16.04 5.56
N LEU A 140 -1.59 16.10 6.76
CA LEU A 140 -2.72 16.98 7.12
C LEU A 140 -2.48 18.46 6.81
N PRO A 141 -1.27 19.05 6.98
CA PRO A 141 -1.02 20.45 6.64
C PRO A 141 -1.21 20.77 5.15
N ASP A 142 -1.05 19.79 4.28
CA ASP A 142 -1.16 19.96 2.82
C ASP A 142 -2.52 19.49 2.26
N CYS A 143 -3.47 19.10 3.13
CA CYS A 143 -4.79 18.65 2.71
C CYS A 143 -5.75 19.83 2.44
N LYS A 144 -6.79 19.58 1.67
CA LYS A 144 -7.86 20.54 1.39
C LYS A 144 -8.91 20.57 2.49
N GLU A 145 -9.39 19.41 2.87
CA GLU A 145 -10.42 19.23 3.90
C GLU A 145 -10.20 17.91 4.63
N ILE A 146 -10.55 17.86 5.91
CA ILE A 146 -10.45 16.67 6.77
C ILE A 146 -11.85 16.31 7.26
N PHE A 147 -12.20 15.04 7.14
CA PHE A 147 -13.45 14.47 7.63
C PHE A 147 -13.15 13.40 8.68
N LEU A 148 -13.73 13.55 9.86
CA LEU A 148 -13.65 12.57 10.92
C LEU A 148 -14.95 11.75 10.92
N LEU A 149 -14.84 10.46 10.68
CA LEU A 149 -15.94 9.51 10.68
C LEU A 149 -15.75 8.47 11.80
N GLY A 150 -16.78 7.65 12.04
CA GLY A 150 -16.65 6.47 12.88
C GLY A 150 -15.98 5.31 12.15
N GLU A 151 -15.71 4.25 12.93
CA GLU A 151 -15.34 2.93 12.39
C GLU A 151 -16.49 1.96 12.62
N GLU A 152 -16.80 1.07 11.69
CA GLU A 152 -17.99 0.21 11.74
C GLU A 152 -18.08 -0.65 13.02
N ASN A 153 -16.96 -0.94 13.66
CA ASN A 153 -16.89 -1.81 14.84
C ASN A 153 -16.63 -1.08 16.17
N GLU A 154 -16.67 0.24 16.19
CA GLU A 154 -16.45 1.01 17.41
C GLU A 154 -17.77 1.46 18.04
N THR A 155 -17.81 1.47 19.36
CA THR A 155 -19.00 1.89 20.15
C THR A 155 -18.88 3.31 20.68
N ASP A 156 -17.68 3.89 20.75
CA ASP A 156 -17.40 5.21 21.32
C ASP A 156 -16.75 6.16 20.29
N HIS A 157 -17.41 6.33 19.15
CA HIS A 157 -16.91 7.14 18.04
C HIS A 157 -16.65 8.59 18.41
N ASP A 158 -17.52 9.19 19.24
CA ASP A 158 -17.48 10.61 19.55
C ASP A 158 -16.27 10.97 20.41
N SER A 159 -15.98 10.16 21.42
CA SER A 159 -14.82 10.34 22.30
C SER A 159 -13.51 10.28 21.53
N ILE A 160 -13.35 9.25 20.70
CA ILE A 160 -12.15 9.04 19.89
C ILE A 160 -12.01 10.13 18.83
N ASN A 161 -13.10 10.57 18.22
CA ASN A 161 -13.08 11.66 17.25
C ASN A 161 -12.69 13.01 17.88
N ILE A 162 -13.12 13.28 19.13
CA ILE A 162 -12.71 14.48 19.86
C ILE A 162 -11.21 14.43 20.17
N GLU A 163 -10.70 13.28 20.60
CA GLU A 163 -9.26 13.09 20.85
C GLU A 163 -8.44 13.26 19.56
N CYS A 164 -8.88 12.65 18.46
CA CYS A 164 -8.27 12.80 17.14
C CYS A 164 -8.26 14.28 16.70
N ALA A 165 -9.38 14.99 16.85
CA ALA A 165 -9.45 16.42 16.53
C ALA A 165 -8.49 17.26 17.37
N ALA A 166 -8.31 16.92 18.65
CA ALA A 166 -7.34 17.58 19.53
C ALA A 166 -5.89 17.31 19.12
N LEU A 167 -5.58 16.10 18.59
CA LEU A 167 -4.25 15.77 18.07
C LEU A 167 -3.94 16.52 16.78
N ILE A 168 -4.94 16.68 15.90
CA ILE A 168 -4.78 17.37 14.61
C ILE A 168 -4.52 18.87 14.81
N ASN A 169 -5.08 19.48 15.85
CA ASN A 169 -4.95 20.92 16.14
C ASN A 169 -3.66 21.30 16.92
N ARG A 170 -2.81 20.37 17.21
CA ARG A 170 -1.51 20.60 17.87
C ARG A 170 -0.35 20.67 16.88
#